data_073672658ce0775d00df946a3f73533c
#
_entry.id   073672658ce0775d00df946a3f73533c
#
_cell.length_a   1.000
_cell.length_b   1.000
_cell.length_c   1.000
_cell.angle_alpha   90.00
_cell.angle_beta   90.00
_cell.angle_gamma   90.00
#
_symmetry.space_group_name_H-M   'P 1'
#
loop_
_entity.id
_entity.type
_entity.pdbx_description
1 polymer ?
#
loop_
_entity_poly.entity_id
_entity_poly.type
_entity_poly.pdbx_seq_one_letter_code
_entity_poly.pdbx_strand_id
1 'polypeptide(L)'
;MSYGRTYDEQRFSPLTQINADNVRQLGLAWYADLDTNRGQEATPLVVDGVLYISTAWSMVKAYEADTGKLIWAFDPKVPREIGPDICCDAVNRGVAVWKGRVYVGTLDGRLIALDAATGTPQWTVQTTDKSKRITITQAPRVVKDRVIIGMSGGEYNVRGYISAYDAA
;
A
#
# COMPACT_ATOMS: atom_id res chain seq x y z
N MET A 1 7.96 -7.88 -1.53
CA MET A 1 8.76 -6.72 -1.05
C MET A 1 7.83 -5.80 -0.26
N SER A 2 8.37 -5.13 0.73
CA SER A 2 7.67 -4.10 1.52
C SER A 2 8.56 -2.86 1.63
N TYR A 3 8.01 -1.75 2.10
CA TYR A 3 8.70 -0.46 2.11
C TYR A 3 9.99 -0.42 2.97
N GLY A 4 10.19 -1.35 3.90
CA GLY A 4 11.44 -1.46 4.66
C GLY A 4 12.56 -2.22 3.94
N ARG A 5 12.31 -2.71 2.75
CA ARG A 5 13.15 -3.54 1.88
C ARG A 5 13.44 -4.93 2.45
N THR A 6 14.10 -5.02 3.57
CA THR A 6 14.46 -6.26 4.28
C THR A 6 13.72 -6.34 5.63
N TYR A 7 13.70 -7.53 6.25
CA TYR A 7 12.97 -7.74 7.52
C TYR A 7 13.59 -7.01 8.71
N ASP A 8 14.86 -6.64 8.63
CA ASP A 8 15.57 -5.85 9.64
C ASP A 8 15.29 -4.34 9.54
N GLU A 9 14.46 -3.92 8.55
CA GLU A 9 13.95 -2.55 8.40
C GLU A 9 15.02 -1.45 8.36
N GLN A 10 16.22 -1.75 7.92
CA GLN A 10 17.28 -0.74 7.83
C GLN A 10 17.04 0.31 6.75
N ARG A 11 16.17 0.00 5.77
CA ARG A 11 15.80 0.92 4.69
C ARG A 11 16.98 1.40 3.85
N PHE A 12 18.08 0.69 3.93
CA PHE A 12 19.29 0.99 3.18
C PHE A 12 19.16 0.53 1.73
N SER A 13 19.42 1.44 0.79
CA SER A 13 19.50 1.09 -0.63
C SER A 13 20.94 0.67 -0.98
N PRO A 14 21.15 -0.52 -1.59
CA PRO A 14 22.46 -0.92 -2.09
C PRO A 14 22.81 -0.30 -3.46
N LEU A 15 21.91 0.51 -4.03
CA LEU A 15 22.14 1.18 -5.30
C LEU A 15 23.23 2.24 -5.15
N THR A 16 24.22 2.25 -6.05
CA THR A 16 25.40 3.11 -6.01
C THR A 16 25.41 4.17 -7.12
N GLN A 17 24.42 4.15 -8.02
CA GLN A 17 24.36 5.10 -9.13
C GLN A 17 24.17 6.54 -8.67
N ILE A 18 23.54 6.75 -7.52
CA ILE A 18 23.39 8.07 -6.90
C ILE A 18 24.28 8.09 -5.66
N ASN A 19 25.16 9.08 -5.57
CA ASN A 19 26.13 9.25 -4.51
C ASN A 19 26.43 10.72 -4.26
N ALA A 20 27.33 11.04 -3.32
CA ALA A 20 27.65 12.42 -2.93
C ALA A 20 28.19 13.27 -4.08
N ASP A 21 28.84 12.67 -5.06
CA ASP A 21 29.47 13.42 -6.16
C ASP A 21 28.46 13.81 -7.24
N ASN A 22 27.40 13.04 -7.44
CA ASN A 22 26.43 13.23 -8.52
C ASN A 22 25.01 13.60 -8.08
N VAL A 23 24.68 13.52 -6.79
CA VAL A 23 23.34 13.83 -6.28
C VAL A 23 22.83 15.23 -6.65
N ARG A 24 23.74 16.18 -6.84
CA ARG A 24 23.42 17.56 -7.25
C ARG A 24 22.97 17.66 -8.71
N GLN A 25 23.17 16.61 -9.51
CA GLN A 25 22.79 16.54 -10.92
C GLN A 25 21.44 15.87 -11.13
N LEU A 26 20.77 15.44 -10.04
CA LEU A 26 19.42 14.86 -10.13
C LEU A 26 18.44 15.89 -10.67
N GLY A 27 17.67 15.49 -11.67
CA GLY A 27 16.55 16.23 -12.23
C GLY A 27 15.26 15.44 -12.12
N LEU A 28 14.12 16.12 -12.31
CA LEU A 28 12.82 15.49 -12.38
C LEU A 28 12.73 14.66 -13.67
N ALA A 29 12.54 13.35 -13.57
CA ALA A 29 12.34 12.48 -14.72
C ALA A 29 10.89 12.54 -15.22
N TRP A 30 9.93 12.41 -14.31
CA TRP A 30 8.49 12.49 -14.58
C TRP A 30 7.72 12.75 -13.28
N TYR A 31 6.46 13.10 -13.43
CA TYR A 31 5.50 13.20 -12.32
C TYR A 31 4.14 12.65 -12.75
N ALA A 32 3.29 12.32 -11.78
CA ALA A 32 1.93 11.89 -12.01
C ALA A 32 0.99 12.49 -10.97
N ASP A 33 -0.14 13.03 -11.43
CA ASP A 33 -1.21 13.48 -10.55
C ASP A 33 -2.00 12.28 -10.00
N LEU A 34 -2.35 12.32 -8.72
CA LEU A 34 -2.99 11.20 -8.03
C LEU A 34 -4.53 11.31 -7.94
N ASP A 35 -5.15 12.23 -8.65
CA ASP A 35 -6.61 12.45 -8.72
C ASP A 35 -7.26 12.62 -7.32
N THR A 36 -6.53 13.18 -6.36
CA THR A 36 -7.00 13.39 -4.99
C THR A 36 -6.33 14.62 -4.38
N ASN A 37 -7.09 15.34 -3.57
CA ASN A 37 -6.59 16.41 -2.70
C ASN A 37 -6.40 15.97 -1.23
N ARG A 38 -6.56 14.66 -0.95
CA ARG A 38 -6.32 14.08 0.38
C ARG A 38 -4.84 13.82 0.60
N GLY A 39 -4.46 13.68 1.87
CA GLY A 39 -3.08 13.38 2.26
C GLY A 39 -2.53 12.12 1.59
N GLN A 40 -1.27 12.18 1.17
CA GLN A 40 -0.53 11.08 0.57
C GLN A 40 0.55 10.62 1.54
N GLU A 41 0.39 9.41 2.10
CA GLU A 41 1.30 8.86 3.13
C GLU A 41 2.00 7.56 2.69
N ALA A 42 1.66 7.04 1.50
CA ALA A 42 2.20 5.77 1.05
C ALA A 42 3.68 5.89 0.64
N THR A 43 4.47 4.90 1.03
CA THR A 43 5.79 4.68 0.45
C THR A 43 5.63 3.86 -0.83
N PRO A 44 6.03 4.38 -2.00
CA PRO A 44 5.97 3.61 -3.24
C PRO A 44 6.94 2.45 -3.23
N LEU A 45 6.59 1.36 -3.91
CA LEU A 45 7.46 0.21 -4.15
C LEU A 45 7.78 0.09 -5.63
N VAL A 46 9.05 -0.11 -5.95
CA VAL A 46 9.48 -0.44 -7.31
C VAL A 46 9.92 -1.90 -7.35
N VAL A 47 9.25 -2.69 -8.19
CA VAL A 47 9.54 -4.12 -8.38
C VAL A 47 9.49 -4.42 -9.87
N ASP A 48 10.58 -4.96 -10.42
CA ASP A 48 10.68 -5.36 -11.82
C ASP A 48 10.27 -4.27 -12.83
N GLY A 49 10.69 -3.02 -12.57
CA GLY A 49 10.40 -1.86 -13.43
C GLY A 49 9.00 -1.25 -13.26
N VAL A 50 8.19 -1.76 -12.34
CA VAL A 50 6.85 -1.22 -12.04
C VAL A 50 6.83 -0.55 -10.67
N LEU A 51 6.35 0.69 -10.62
CA LEU A 51 6.11 1.44 -9.39
C LEU A 51 4.66 1.24 -8.94
N TYR A 52 4.50 0.69 -7.74
CA TYR A 52 3.20 0.50 -7.09
C TYR A 52 3.02 1.50 -5.96
N ILE A 53 1.88 2.16 -5.92
CA ILE A 53 1.54 3.15 -4.89
C ILE A 53 0.07 3.03 -4.50
N SER A 54 -0.22 3.09 -3.20
CA SER A 54 -1.58 3.33 -2.73
C SER A 54 -1.85 4.81 -2.55
N THR A 55 -3.09 5.21 -2.73
CA THR A 55 -3.53 6.59 -2.57
C THR A 55 -4.72 6.67 -1.61
N ALA A 56 -5.30 7.84 -1.46
CA ALA A 56 -6.47 8.04 -0.62
C ALA A 56 -7.58 7.02 -0.94
N TRP A 57 -8.35 6.65 0.09
CA TRP A 57 -9.42 5.65 -0.01
C TRP A 57 -8.94 4.25 -0.39
N SER A 58 -7.66 3.96 -0.14
CA SER A 58 -7.01 2.68 -0.43
C SER A 58 -7.01 2.30 -1.92
N MET A 59 -7.12 3.28 -2.81
CA MET A 59 -6.90 3.04 -4.23
C MET A 59 -5.44 2.66 -4.49
N VAL A 60 -5.19 1.84 -5.50
CA VAL A 60 -3.85 1.40 -5.89
C VAL A 60 -3.60 1.74 -7.35
N LYS A 61 -2.42 2.26 -7.65
CA LYS A 61 -1.97 2.54 -9.02
C LYS A 61 -0.63 1.87 -9.28
N ALA A 62 -0.43 1.43 -10.51
CA ALA A 62 0.84 0.93 -11.01
C ALA A 62 1.29 1.75 -12.21
N TYR A 63 2.57 2.12 -12.23
CA TYR A 63 3.18 2.92 -13.28
C TYR A 63 4.45 2.24 -13.81
N GLU A 64 4.77 2.43 -15.07
CA GLU A 64 6.12 2.19 -15.57
C GLU A 64 7.10 3.08 -14.79
N ALA A 65 8.10 2.50 -14.12
CA ALA A 65 8.94 3.25 -13.19
C ALA A 65 9.87 4.26 -13.88
N ASP A 66 10.21 4.05 -15.14
CA ASP A 66 11.09 4.91 -15.94
C ASP A 66 10.36 6.03 -16.67
N THR A 67 9.10 5.81 -17.07
CA THR A 67 8.34 6.77 -17.89
C THR A 67 7.21 7.47 -17.15
N GLY A 68 6.75 6.90 -16.03
CA GLY A 68 5.57 7.39 -15.30
C GLY A 68 4.24 7.06 -15.99
N LYS A 69 4.25 6.23 -17.04
CA LYS A 69 3.02 5.83 -17.72
C LYS A 69 2.18 4.91 -16.83
N LEU A 70 0.91 5.26 -16.65
CA LEU A 70 -0.04 4.43 -15.91
C LEU A 70 -0.25 3.09 -16.61
N ILE A 71 -0.03 1.98 -15.89
CA ILE A 71 -0.29 0.62 -16.35
C ILE A 71 -1.71 0.23 -15.99
N TRP A 72 -2.07 0.34 -14.70
CA TRP A 72 -3.41 0.08 -14.20
C TRP A 72 -3.73 0.90 -12.95
N ALA A 73 -5.02 1.04 -12.66
CA ALA A 73 -5.54 1.61 -11.44
C ALA A 73 -6.66 0.73 -10.89
N PHE A 74 -6.66 0.53 -9.59
CA PHE A 74 -7.67 -0.23 -8.85
C PHE A 74 -8.33 0.66 -7.79
N ASP A 75 -9.67 0.69 -7.80
CA ASP A 75 -10.49 1.34 -6.77
C ASP A 75 -11.27 0.27 -6.00
N PRO A 76 -10.97 0.05 -4.70
CA PRO A 76 -11.66 -0.93 -3.86
C PRO A 76 -13.10 -0.56 -3.52
N LYS A 77 -13.59 0.62 -3.95
CA LYS A 77 -14.94 1.11 -3.68
C LYS A 77 -15.24 1.14 -2.17
N VAL A 78 -14.32 1.70 -1.39
CA VAL A 78 -14.53 1.91 0.03
C VAL A 78 -15.73 2.85 0.24
N PRO A 79 -16.74 2.46 1.04
CA PRO A 79 -17.89 3.31 1.34
C PRO A 79 -17.46 4.63 2.00
N ARG A 80 -17.92 5.76 1.48
CA ARG A 80 -17.52 7.08 1.99
C ARG A 80 -18.11 7.40 3.36
N GLU A 81 -19.17 6.69 3.74
CA GLU A 81 -19.88 6.80 5.00
C GLU A 81 -19.01 6.44 6.21
N ILE A 82 -17.93 5.66 6.00
CA ILE A 82 -16.99 5.35 7.09
C ILE A 82 -16.06 6.51 7.44
N GLY A 83 -16.13 7.62 6.71
CA GLY A 83 -15.29 8.80 6.96
C GLY A 83 -15.17 9.22 8.42
N PRO A 84 -16.28 9.29 9.21
CA PRO A 84 -16.23 9.61 10.64
C PRO A 84 -15.48 8.57 11.52
N ASP A 85 -15.26 7.37 11.02
CA ASP A 85 -14.58 6.29 11.75
C ASP A 85 -13.08 6.21 11.44
N ILE A 86 -12.59 7.06 10.54
CA ILE A 86 -11.18 7.09 10.15
C ILE A 86 -10.43 8.09 11.04
N CYS A 87 -9.37 7.62 11.72
CA CYS A 87 -8.61 8.46 12.65
C CYS A 87 -7.87 9.65 11.99
N CYS A 88 -7.38 9.45 10.77
CA CYS A 88 -6.22 10.20 10.28
C CYS A 88 -6.37 10.63 8.81
N ASP A 89 -7.58 10.98 8.39
CA ASP A 89 -7.99 11.15 6.99
C ASP A 89 -8.02 9.83 6.20
N ALA A 90 -8.50 9.88 4.97
CA ALA A 90 -8.65 8.72 4.09
C ALA A 90 -7.30 8.21 3.53
N VAL A 91 -6.27 8.17 4.37
CA VAL A 91 -4.90 7.81 3.99
C VAL A 91 -4.70 6.30 3.90
N ASN A 92 -3.72 5.90 3.11
CA ASN A 92 -3.20 4.55 3.06
C ASN A 92 -1.66 4.61 2.98
N ARG A 93 -0.97 3.78 3.77
CA ARG A 93 0.49 3.87 3.94
C ARG A 93 1.28 2.92 3.05
N GLY A 94 0.62 2.27 2.09
CA GLY A 94 1.33 1.49 1.09
C GLY A 94 0.78 0.09 0.88
N VAL A 95 1.48 -0.63 0.03
CA VAL A 95 1.18 -1.99 -0.40
C VAL A 95 2.35 -2.92 -0.07
N ALA A 96 2.14 -4.23 -0.20
CA ALA A 96 3.22 -5.20 -0.27
C ALA A 96 3.15 -5.94 -1.61
N VAL A 97 4.32 -6.35 -2.14
CA VAL A 97 4.40 -7.09 -3.41
C VAL A 97 5.10 -8.41 -3.16
N TRP A 98 4.49 -9.52 -3.59
CA TRP A 98 5.03 -10.86 -3.43
C TRP A 98 4.51 -11.82 -4.49
N LYS A 99 5.39 -12.53 -5.16
CA LYS A 99 5.06 -13.61 -6.13
C LYS A 99 3.96 -13.21 -7.13
N GLY A 100 4.13 -12.05 -7.79
CA GLY A 100 3.19 -11.58 -8.80
C GLY A 100 1.87 -11.02 -8.27
N ARG A 101 1.76 -10.74 -6.97
CA ARG A 101 0.60 -10.12 -6.34
C ARG A 101 0.94 -8.84 -5.61
N VAL A 102 -0.01 -7.92 -5.59
CA VAL A 102 0.00 -6.69 -4.79
C VAL A 102 -1.07 -6.81 -3.71
N TYR A 103 -0.67 -6.63 -2.46
CA TYR A 103 -1.59 -6.71 -1.30
C TYR A 103 -1.83 -5.31 -0.76
N VAL A 104 -3.10 -4.98 -0.53
CA VAL A 104 -3.54 -3.72 0.07
C VAL A 104 -4.54 -3.96 1.18
N GLY A 105 -4.34 -3.29 2.31
CA GLY A 105 -5.36 -3.15 3.36
C GLY A 105 -6.26 -1.97 3.04
N THR A 106 -7.57 -2.11 3.19
CA THR A 106 -8.52 -1.05 2.89
C THR A 106 -9.14 -0.46 4.15
N LEU A 107 -9.55 0.81 4.08
CA LEU A 107 -10.13 1.53 5.21
C LEU A 107 -11.37 0.83 5.80
N ASP A 108 -12.13 0.11 5.00
CA ASP A 108 -13.30 -0.68 5.44
C ASP A 108 -12.94 -2.08 5.97
N GLY A 109 -11.66 -2.31 6.26
CA GLY A 109 -11.18 -3.50 6.95
C GLY A 109 -11.00 -4.74 6.08
N ARG A 110 -10.93 -4.61 4.76
CA ARG A 110 -10.59 -5.73 3.86
C ARG A 110 -9.08 -5.80 3.63
N LEU A 111 -8.59 -7.01 3.41
CA LEU A 111 -7.30 -7.27 2.78
C LEU A 111 -7.58 -7.83 1.38
N ILE A 112 -6.97 -7.21 0.37
CA ILE A 112 -7.19 -7.54 -1.04
C ILE A 112 -5.85 -7.90 -1.68
N ALA A 113 -5.82 -9.02 -2.41
CA ALA A 113 -4.72 -9.36 -3.30
C ALA A 113 -5.11 -9.05 -4.74
N LEU A 114 -4.26 -8.30 -5.42
CA LEU A 114 -4.39 -7.95 -6.82
C LEU A 114 -3.33 -8.68 -7.63
N ASP A 115 -3.63 -9.05 -8.85
CA ASP A 115 -2.63 -9.44 -9.83
C ASP A 115 -1.70 -8.24 -10.12
N ALA A 116 -0.40 -8.44 -10.01
CA ALA A 116 0.57 -7.35 -10.12
C ALA A 116 0.65 -6.77 -11.54
N ALA A 117 0.37 -7.57 -12.57
CA ALA A 117 0.44 -7.13 -13.95
C ALA A 117 -0.82 -6.37 -14.40
N THR A 118 -1.98 -6.73 -13.87
CA THR A 118 -3.28 -6.25 -14.38
C THR A 118 -4.09 -5.43 -13.38
N GLY A 119 -3.76 -5.49 -12.07
CA GLY A 119 -4.55 -4.87 -11.02
C GLY A 119 -5.87 -5.59 -10.71
N THR A 120 -6.12 -6.76 -11.32
CA THR A 120 -7.35 -7.52 -11.12
C THR A 120 -7.36 -8.20 -9.75
N PRO A 121 -8.45 -8.07 -8.94
CA PRO A 121 -8.55 -8.77 -7.68
C PRO A 121 -8.50 -10.29 -7.85
N GLN A 122 -7.61 -10.94 -7.11
CA GLN A 122 -7.46 -12.40 -7.06
C GLN A 122 -8.27 -12.99 -5.89
N TRP A 123 -8.18 -12.32 -4.74
CA TRP A 123 -9.00 -12.64 -3.58
C TRP A 123 -9.19 -11.42 -2.68
N THR A 124 -10.23 -11.49 -1.87
CA THR A 124 -10.56 -10.46 -0.87
C THR A 124 -11.04 -11.14 0.40
N VAL A 125 -10.56 -10.69 1.55
CA VAL A 125 -11.02 -11.15 2.86
C VAL A 125 -11.37 -9.97 3.76
N GLN A 126 -12.48 -10.07 4.50
CA GLN A 126 -12.79 -9.13 5.58
C GLN A 126 -11.96 -9.51 6.80
N THR A 127 -11.06 -8.64 7.22
CA THR A 127 -10.14 -8.90 8.34
C THR A 127 -10.64 -8.31 9.66
N THR A 128 -11.61 -7.39 9.59
CA THR A 128 -12.15 -6.67 10.75
C THR A 128 -13.64 -6.94 10.95
N ASP A 129 -14.10 -6.77 12.18
CA ASP A 129 -15.52 -6.82 12.52
C ASP A 129 -16.20 -5.50 12.07
N LYS A 130 -17.11 -5.60 11.10
CA LYS A 130 -17.83 -4.46 10.53
C LYS A 130 -18.78 -3.76 11.50
N SER A 131 -19.12 -4.40 12.63
CA SER A 131 -19.96 -3.79 13.66
C SER A 131 -19.19 -2.81 14.56
N LYS A 132 -17.86 -2.74 14.39
CA LYS A 132 -16.95 -1.92 15.19
C LYS A 132 -16.30 -0.84 14.34
N ARG A 133 -15.91 0.25 14.98
CA ARG A 133 -15.14 1.34 14.35
C ARG A 133 -13.68 0.93 14.19
N ILE A 134 -13.43 0.09 13.20
CA ILE A 134 -12.10 -0.48 12.89
C ILE A 134 -11.77 -0.17 11.44
N THR A 135 -10.61 0.42 11.22
CA THR A 135 -10.10 0.74 9.88
C THR A 135 -8.71 0.16 9.69
N ILE A 136 -8.22 0.12 8.45
CA ILE A 136 -6.85 -0.25 8.12
C ILE A 136 -6.23 0.87 7.31
N THR A 137 -5.16 1.46 7.81
CA THR A 137 -4.39 2.51 7.14
C THR A 137 -2.96 2.09 6.83
N GLN A 138 -2.46 1.04 7.47
CA GLN A 138 -1.07 0.57 7.29
C GLN A 138 -0.90 -0.34 6.08
N ALA A 139 0.35 -0.41 5.59
CA ALA A 139 0.76 -1.37 4.58
C ALA A 139 0.81 -2.79 5.16
N PRO A 140 0.37 -3.82 4.41
CA PRO A 140 0.58 -5.21 4.77
C PRO A 140 2.07 -5.57 4.78
N ARG A 141 2.41 -6.66 5.48
CA ARG A 141 3.75 -7.27 5.43
C ARG A 141 3.64 -8.70 4.93
N VAL A 142 4.59 -9.11 4.09
CA VAL A 142 4.68 -10.51 3.68
C VAL A 142 5.89 -11.14 4.33
N VAL A 143 5.65 -12.23 5.06
CA VAL A 143 6.70 -13.04 5.71
C VAL A 143 6.52 -14.48 5.26
N LYS A 144 7.49 -15.00 4.51
CA LYS A 144 7.36 -16.29 3.80
C LYS A 144 6.13 -16.24 2.90
N ASP A 145 5.19 -17.15 3.05
CA ASP A 145 3.94 -17.16 2.28
C ASP A 145 2.73 -16.73 3.14
N ARG A 146 2.93 -15.75 4.04
CA ARG A 146 1.86 -15.17 4.87
C ARG A 146 1.82 -13.66 4.71
N VAL A 147 0.64 -13.13 4.46
CA VAL A 147 0.36 -11.69 4.49
C VAL A 147 -0.12 -11.31 5.88
N ILE A 148 0.63 -10.47 6.55
CA ILE A 148 0.35 -10.02 7.91
C ILE A 148 -0.25 -8.63 7.83
N ILE A 149 -1.36 -8.42 8.54
CA ILE A 149 -2.04 -7.14 8.63
C ILE A 149 -2.55 -6.91 10.05
N GLY A 150 -2.41 -5.69 10.53
CA GLY A 150 -3.03 -5.20 11.76
C GLY A 150 -4.28 -4.37 11.48
N MET A 151 -4.68 -3.57 12.45
CA MET A 151 -5.85 -2.69 12.37
C MET A 151 -5.65 -1.46 13.24
N SER A 152 -6.43 -0.42 12.99
CA SER A 152 -6.60 0.76 13.85
C SER A 152 -7.97 0.74 14.52
N GLY A 153 -8.19 1.59 15.51
CA GLY A 153 -9.45 1.66 16.26
C GLY A 153 -9.26 1.77 17.77
N GLY A 154 -8.01 1.90 18.25
CA GLY A 154 -7.72 2.08 19.68
C GLY A 154 -8.38 3.30 20.28
N GLU A 155 -8.55 4.36 19.53
CA GLU A 155 -9.27 5.60 19.87
C GLU A 155 -10.77 5.38 20.12
N TYR A 156 -11.31 4.25 19.66
CA TYR A 156 -12.70 3.83 19.86
C TYR A 156 -12.85 2.68 20.86
N ASN A 157 -11.86 2.46 21.72
CA ASN A 157 -11.80 1.38 22.71
C ASN A 157 -11.89 -0.04 22.09
N VAL A 158 -11.42 -0.19 20.87
CA VAL A 158 -11.35 -1.51 20.23
C VAL A 158 -9.99 -2.16 20.52
N ARG A 159 -10.03 -3.40 21.01
CA ARG A 159 -8.82 -4.18 21.23
C ARG A 159 -8.14 -4.49 19.89
N GLY A 160 -6.88 -4.07 19.73
CA GLY A 160 -6.06 -4.35 18.57
C GLY A 160 -5.67 -5.83 18.44
N TYR A 161 -5.46 -6.28 17.21
CA TYR A 161 -4.93 -7.60 16.88
C TYR A 161 -4.16 -7.56 15.56
N ILE A 162 -3.40 -8.60 15.32
CA ILE A 162 -2.67 -8.87 14.08
C ILE A 162 -3.20 -10.20 13.53
N SER A 163 -3.43 -10.24 12.22
CA SER A 163 -3.86 -11.44 11.50
C SER A 163 -2.85 -11.81 10.42
N ALA A 164 -2.74 -13.09 10.13
CA ALA A 164 -1.91 -13.63 9.06
C ALA A 164 -2.78 -14.48 8.12
N TYR A 165 -2.68 -14.22 6.83
CA TYR A 165 -3.43 -14.90 5.77
C TYR A 165 -2.48 -15.60 4.82
N ASP A 166 -2.94 -16.63 4.14
CA ASP A 166 -2.18 -17.25 3.06
C ASP A 166 -2.01 -16.24 1.92
N ALA A 167 -0.83 -16.19 1.33
CA ALA A 167 -0.53 -15.28 0.22
C ALA A 167 -1.01 -15.82 -1.15
N ALA A 168 -1.40 -17.09 -1.21
CA ALA A 168 -1.85 -17.73 -2.46
C ALA A 168 -3.26 -17.31 -2.87
#